data_e21a3b0ea07c7b8fcc349bf68a0cf016
#
_entry.id   e21a3b0ea07c7b8fcc349bf68a0cf016
#
_cell.length_a   1.000
_cell.length_b   1.000
_cell.length_c   1.000
_cell.angle_alpha   90.00
_cell.angle_beta   90.00
_cell.angle_gamma   90.00
#
_symmetry.space_group_name_H-M   'P 1'
#
loop_
_entity.id
_entity.type
_entity.pdbx_description
1 polymer ?
#
loop_
_entity_poly.entity_id
_entity_poly.type
_entity_poly.pdbx_seq_one_letter_code
_entity_poly.pdbx_strand_id
1 'polypeptide(L)'
;MKRLFDCLDHQLTNFPKQDMLAAKEKGVWTPYSTANVAATVNKLSAGLLSLGISGKDYTPEGSDKIAIMSGNRPEWVFTDLAAQQIGAILVPLYPTTNPIEVEFILNDAAVQYIFVSNLELYEKVKSVASKVPSIKGIFTFDNIEGATHWSDLNAKATPALLDEVAQIKKSIPVTQLATIIYTSGT
;
A
#
# COMPACT_ATOMS: atom_id res chain seq x y z
N MET A 1 0.67 8.06 -20.45
CA MET A 1 0.43 8.09 -18.99
C MET A 1 -0.89 8.80 -18.73
N LYS A 2 -1.81 8.15 -18.01
CA LYS A 2 -3.12 8.72 -17.67
C LYS A 2 -3.43 8.54 -16.17
N ARG A 3 -2.78 7.57 -15.50
CA ARG A 3 -2.97 7.22 -14.08
C ARG A 3 -1.61 7.29 -13.37
N LEU A 4 -1.58 7.47 -12.07
CA LEU A 4 -0.34 7.64 -11.30
C LEU A 4 0.60 6.43 -11.44
N PHE A 5 0.08 5.22 -11.37
CA PHE A 5 0.92 4.01 -11.52
C PHE A 5 1.45 3.79 -12.95
N ASP A 6 0.86 4.42 -13.99
CA ASP A 6 1.41 4.39 -15.35
C ASP A 6 2.81 5.05 -15.41
N CYS A 7 3.11 5.94 -14.45
CA CYS A 7 4.41 6.62 -14.39
C CYS A 7 5.55 5.62 -14.15
N LEU A 8 5.33 4.59 -13.33
CA LEU A 8 6.33 3.54 -13.07
C LEU A 8 6.62 2.72 -14.33
N ASP A 9 5.58 2.29 -15.04
CA ASP A 9 5.74 1.52 -16.29
C ASP A 9 6.43 2.36 -17.38
N HIS A 10 6.07 3.65 -17.48
CA HIS A 10 6.69 4.58 -18.41
C HIS A 10 8.17 4.79 -18.09
N GLN A 11 8.51 4.98 -16.82
CA GLN A 11 9.90 5.15 -16.39
C GLN A 11 10.71 3.87 -16.63
N LEU A 12 10.12 2.70 -16.31
CA LEU A 12 10.78 1.41 -16.54
C LEU A 12 11.14 1.21 -18.03
N THR A 13 10.24 1.61 -18.92
CA THR A 13 10.42 1.41 -20.36
C THR A 13 11.36 2.44 -21.00
N ASN A 14 11.23 3.72 -20.61
CA ASN A 14 11.87 4.81 -21.36
C ASN A 14 13.08 5.43 -20.63
N PHE A 15 13.10 5.40 -19.29
CA PHE A 15 14.11 6.08 -18.48
C PHE A 15 14.50 5.26 -17.24
N PRO A 16 14.88 3.95 -17.39
CA PRO A 16 15.24 3.13 -16.24
C PRO A 16 16.45 3.70 -15.50
N LYS A 17 16.37 3.72 -14.16
CA LYS A 17 17.43 4.19 -13.28
C LYS A 17 17.88 3.07 -12.34
N GLN A 18 19.14 3.15 -11.90
CA GLN A 18 19.67 2.24 -10.86
C GLN A 18 19.32 2.71 -9.44
N ASP A 19 18.91 3.96 -9.29
CA ASP A 19 18.66 4.68 -8.06
C ASP A 19 17.33 5.48 -8.10
N MET A 20 16.27 4.86 -8.60
CA MET A 20 14.93 5.49 -8.67
C MET A 20 14.45 5.96 -7.29
N LEU A 21 14.66 5.12 -6.28
CA LEU A 21 14.47 5.43 -4.86
C LEU A 21 15.76 5.14 -4.12
N ALA A 22 15.94 5.78 -2.98
CA ALA A 22 17.02 5.46 -2.06
C ALA A 22 16.56 5.63 -0.61
N ALA A 23 17.01 4.74 0.26
CA ALA A 23 16.77 4.82 1.69
C ALA A 23 18.09 4.70 2.46
N LYS A 24 18.15 5.33 3.63
CA LYS A 24 19.30 5.18 4.51
C LYS A 24 19.06 4.03 5.48
N GLU A 25 19.68 2.89 5.20
CA GLU A 25 19.57 1.69 6.01
C GLU A 25 20.84 1.51 6.83
N LYS A 26 20.72 1.46 8.16
CA LYS A 26 21.88 1.33 9.09
C LYS A 26 23.01 2.32 8.79
N GLY A 27 22.63 3.54 8.39
CA GLY A 27 23.59 4.60 8.09
C GLY A 27 24.16 4.62 6.66
N VAL A 28 23.86 3.62 5.83
CA VAL A 28 24.30 3.50 4.42
C VAL A 28 23.13 3.75 3.48
N TRP A 29 23.39 4.48 2.39
CA TRP A 29 22.39 4.67 1.34
C TRP A 29 22.24 3.39 0.51
N THR A 30 21.03 2.83 0.51
CA THR A 30 20.63 1.66 -0.30
C THR A 30 19.79 2.15 -1.47
N PRO A 31 20.26 2.02 -2.72
CA PRO A 31 19.49 2.39 -3.90
C PRO A 31 18.51 1.27 -4.30
N TYR A 32 17.38 1.68 -4.89
CA TYR A 32 16.37 0.80 -5.48
C TYR A 32 16.21 1.17 -6.94
N SER A 33 16.55 0.24 -7.84
CA SER A 33 16.41 0.46 -9.29
C SER A 33 14.95 0.49 -9.70
N THR A 34 14.64 1.14 -10.84
CA THR A 34 13.29 1.13 -11.42
C THR A 34 12.78 -0.29 -11.63
N ALA A 35 13.64 -1.20 -12.06
CA ALA A 35 13.27 -2.62 -12.22
C ALA A 35 12.91 -3.30 -10.90
N ASN A 36 13.69 -3.06 -9.84
CA ASN A 36 13.41 -3.59 -8.51
C ASN A 36 12.11 -3.04 -7.94
N VAL A 37 11.88 -1.73 -8.09
CA VAL A 37 10.64 -1.08 -7.65
C VAL A 37 9.44 -1.70 -8.38
N ALA A 38 9.49 -1.80 -9.71
CA ALA A 38 8.41 -2.38 -10.51
C ALA A 38 8.12 -3.85 -10.14
N ALA A 39 9.17 -4.66 -9.98
CA ALA A 39 9.03 -6.06 -9.58
C ALA A 39 8.39 -6.20 -8.18
N THR A 40 8.82 -5.38 -7.22
CA THR A 40 8.29 -5.38 -5.85
C THR A 40 6.83 -4.93 -5.83
N VAL A 41 6.50 -3.85 -6.53
CA VAL A 41 5.14 -3.33 -6.64
C VAL A 41 4.20 -4.36 -7.26
N ASN A 42 4.61 -5.03 -8.35
CA ASN A 42 3.79 -6.07 -8.98
C ASN A 42 3.55 -7.27 -8.05
N LYS A 43 4.58 -7.72 -7.32
CA LYS A 43 4.42 -8.81 -6.35
C LYS A 43 3.51 -8.42 -5.19
N LEU A 44 3.64 -7.20 -4.68
CA LEU A 44 2.78 -6.70 -3.60
C LEU A 44 1.32 -6.57 -4.09
N SER A 45 1.10 -6.09 -5.32
CA SER A 45 -0.24 -6.09 -5.94
C SER A 45 -0.85 -7.49 -5.99
N ALA A 46 -0.07 -8.48 -6.45
CA ALA A 46 -0.50 -9.88 -6.50
C ALA A 46 -0.80 -10.44 -5.08
N GLY A 47 0.03 -10.09 -4.10
CA GLY A 47 -0.20 -10.43 -2.70
C GLY A 47 -1.49 -9.83 -2.15
N LEU A 48 -1.79 -8.56 -2.46
CA LEU A 48 -3.05 -7.91 -2.08
C LEU A 48 -4.26 -8.57 -2.76
N LEU A 49 -4.16 -8.89 -4.05
CA LEU A 49 -5.21 -9.66 -4.75
C LEU A 49 -5.49 -11.01 -4.08
N SER A 50 -4.44 -11.71 -3.61
CA SER A 50 -4.59 -12.99 -2.89
C SER A 50 -5.38 -12.86 -1.58
N LEU A 51 -5.48 -11.65 -1.02
CA LEU A 51 -6.31 -11.32 0.14
C LEU A 51 -7.74 -10.88 -0.24
N GLY A 52 -8.06 -10.83 -1.54
CA GLY A 52 -9.34 -10.36 -2.06
C GLY A 52 -9.47 -8.84 -2.15
N ILE A 53 -8.35 -8.09 -2.09
CA ILE A 53 -8.34 -6.63 -2.23
C ILE A 53 -8.35 -6.24 -3.70
N SER A 54 -9.29 -5.40 -4.11
CA SER A 54 -9.41 -4.92 -5.50
C SER A 54 -10.25 -3.63 -5.63
N GLY A 55 -10.28 -3.06 -6.82
CA GLY A 55 -11.14 -1.93 -7.17
C GLY A 55 -12.61 -2.27 -7.34
N LYS A 56 -12.95 -3.56 -7.44
CA LYS A 56 -14.32 -4.05 -7.66
C LYS A 56 -15.05 -3.31 -8.79
N ASP A 57 -15.99 -2.43 -8.47
CA ASP A 57 -16.77 -1.64 -9.41
C ASP A 57 -16.14 -0.27 -9.75
N TYR A 58 -14.96 0.01 -9.20
CA TYR A 58 -14.23 1.28 -9.34
C TYR A 58 -15.00 2.53 -8.86
N THR A 59 -15.94 2.34 -7.94
CA THR A 59 -16.55 3.47 -7.20
C THR A 59 -15.80 3.73 -5.89
N PRO A 60 -15.88 4.94 -5.32
CA PRO A 60 -15.27 5.22 -4.01
C PRO A 60 -15.78 4.31 -2.89
N GLU A 61 -17.07 3.95 -2.92
CA GLU A 61 -17.72 3.09 -1.94
C GLU A 61 -17.38 1.61 -2.16
N GLY A 62 -17.42 1.15 -3.42
CA GLY A 62 -17.23 -0.25 -3.77
C GLY A 62 -15.77 -0.70 -3.74
N SER A 63 -14.83 0.19 -4.06
CA SER A 63 -13.40 -0.15 -4.04
C SER A 63 -12.91 -0.44 -2.62
N ASP A 64 -12.08 -1.48 -2.48
CA ASP A 64 -11.45 -1.81 -1.20
C ASP A 64 -10.43 -0.74 -0.78
N LYS A 65 -10.32 -0.49 0.53
CA LYS A 65 -9.38 0.46 1.10
C LYS A 65 -8.33 -0.27 1.94
N ILE A 66 -7.08 0.14 1.73
CA ILE A 66 -5.97 -0.20 2.62
C ILE A 66 -5.38 1.07 3.21
N ALA A 67 -4.90 1.01 4.43
CA ALA A 67 -4.28 2.16 5.06
C ALA A 67 -2.76 1.99 5.17
N ILE A 68 -2.07 3.12 5.30
CA ILE A 68 -0.65 3.15 5.60
C ILE A 68 -0.36 4.21 6.68
N MET A 69 0.35 3.82 7.73
CA MET A 69 0.81 4.71 8.79
C MET A 69 2.32 4.57 8.93
N SER A 70 3.07 5.44 8.27
CA SER A 70 4.52 5.32 8.15
C SER A 70 5.17 6.67 7.87
N GLY A 71 6.40 6.85 8.33
CA GLY A 71 7.28 7.88 7.80
C GLY A 71 7.71 7.57 6.35
N ASN A 72 8.47 8.50 5.76
CA ASN A 72 8.96 8.35 4.37
C ASN A 72 9.94 7.18 4.26
N ARG A 73 9.62 6.21 3.41
CA ARG A 73 10.45 5.04 3.12
C ARG A 73 10.02 4.41 1.78
N PRO A 74 10.86 3.59 1.13
CA PRO A 74 10.51 2.97 -0.16
C PRO A 74 9.24 2.13 -0.12
N GLU A 75 9.00 1.42 0.97
CA GLU A 75 7.83 0.55 1.15
C GLU A 75 6.52 1.34 1.15
N TRP A 76 6.55 2.62 1.52
CA TRP A 76 5.41 3.52 1.37
C TRP A 76 5.02 3.65 -0.10
N VAL A 77 6.00 3.90 -0.97
CA VAL A 77 5.80 4.03 -2.43
C VAL A 77 5.36 2.70 -3.04
N PHE A 78 5.95 1.58 -2.57
CA PHE A 78 5.55 0.25 -3.05
C PHE A 78 4.08 -0.04 -2.73
N THR A 79 3.65 0.28 -1.50
CA THR A 79 2.27 0.04 -1.05
C THR A 79 1.28 0.91 -1.81
N ASP A 80 1.59 2.19 -2.01
CA ASP A 80 0.75 3.13 -2.77
C ASP A 80 0.54 2.66 -4.22
N LEU A 81 1.63 2.42 -4.94
CA LEU A 81 1.55 1.97 -6.32
C LEU A 81 0.91 0.58 -6.45
N ALA A 82 1.15 -0.31 -5.49
CA ALA A 82 0.55 -1.65 -5.49
C ALA A 82 -0.96 -1.60 -5.31
N ALA A 83 -1.47 -0.77 -4.41
CA ALA A 83 -2.91 -0.55 -4.23
C ALA A 83 -3.54 -0.01 -5.52
N GLN A 84 -2.95 1.03 -6.09
CA GLN A 84 -3.46 1.67 -7.30
C GLN A 84 -3.49 0.73 -8.50
N GLN A 85 -2.49 -0.16 -8.66
CA GLN A 85 -2.43 -1.13 -9.77
C GLN A 85 -3.57 -2.16 -9.79
N ILE A 86 -4.23 -2.36 -8.67
CA ILE A 86 -5.39 -3.26 -8.53
C ILE A 86 -6.70 -2.50 -8.29
N GLY A 87 -6.67 -1.16 -8.42
CA GLY A 87 -7.82 -0.28 -8.25
C GLY A 87 -8.27 -0.09 -6.80
N ALA A 88 -7.51 -0.57 -5.82
CA ALA A 88 -7.76 -0.29 -4.41
C ALA A 88 -7.37 1.15 -4.06
N ILE A 89 -7.97 1.69 -3.00
CA ILE A 89 -7.76 3.06 -2.56
C ILE A 89 -6.83 3.07 -1.35
N LEU A 90 -5.79 3.91 -1.37
CA LEU A 90 -4.90 4.10 -0.23
C LEU A 90 -5.43 5.17 0.72
N VAL A 91 -5.38 4.90 2.02
CA VAL A 91 -5.72 5.84 3.10
C VAL A 91 -4.46 6.09 3.94
N PRO A 92 -3.69 7.16 3.66
CA PRO A 92 -2.51 7.48 4.43
C PRO A 92 -2.87 8.17 5.75
N LEU A 93 -2.24 7.74 6.84
CA LEU A 93 -2.31 8.36 8.16
C LEU A 93 -0.94 8.87 8.58
N TYR A 94 -0.90 10.01 9.25
CA TYR A 94 0.34 10.50 9.86
C TYR A 94 0.75 9.61 11.04
N PRO A 95 2.06 9.35 11.24
CA PRO A 95 2.55 8.62 12.42
C PRO A 95 2.13 9.27 13.74
N THR A 96 1.93 10.58 13.74
CA THR A 96 1.53 11.37 14.91
C THR A 96 0.02 11.35 15.20
N THR A 97 -0.80 10.78 14.31
CA THR A 97 -2.26 10.65 14.52
C THR A 97 -2.53 9.88 15.82
N ASN A 98 -3.40 10.41 16.66
CA ASN A 98 -3.71 9.79 17.94
C ASN A 98 -4.64 8.56 17.78
N PRO A 99 -4.73 7.65 18.77
CA PRO A 99 -5.52 6.42 18.63
C PRO A 99 -7.01 6.64 18.34
N ILE A 100 -7.62 7.70 18.87
CA ILE A 100 -9.04 8.01 18.64
C ILE A 100 -9.29 8.39 17.19
N GLU A 101 -8.42 9.22 16.62
CA GLU A 101 -8.49 9.60 15.22
C GLU A 101 -8.16 8.40 14.29
N VAL A 102 -7.21 7.55 14.70
CA VAL A 102 -6.92 6.30 13.96
C VAL A 102 -8.17 5.43 13.89
N GLU A 103 -8.84 5.18 15.02
CA GLU A 103 -10.08 4.42 15.09
C GLU A 103 -11.16 5.01 14.18
N PHE A 104 -11.34 6.34 14.25
CA PHE A 104 -12.31 7.05 13.42
C PHE A 104 -12.02 6.86 11.92
N ILE A 105 -10.80 7.16 11.47
CA ILE A 105 -10.40 7.09 10.06
C ILE A 105 -10.55 5.67 9.51
N LEU A 106 -10.09 4.66 10.26
CA LEU A 106 -10.17 3.27 9.83
C LEU A 106 -11.62 2.78 9.70
N ASN A 107 -12.52 3.23 10.57
CA ASN A 107 -13.96 2.92 10.51
C ASN A 107 -14.63 3.66 9.36
N ASP A 108 -14.45 4.98 9.26
CA ASP A 108 -15.12 5.83 8.27
C ASP A 108 -14.75 5.41 6.83
N ALA A 109 -13.47 5.13 6.60
CA ALA A 109 -13.01 4.62 5.31
C ALA A 109 -13.27 3.11 5.10
N ALA A 110 -13.78 2.38 6.09
CA ALA A 110 -13.94 0.93 6.05
C ALA A 110 -12.65 0.19 5.61
N VAL A 111 -11.51 0.57 6.21
CA VAL A 111 -10.20 0.01 5.89
C VAL A 111 -10.12 -1.48 6.24
N GLN A 112 -9.62 -2.30 5.29
CA GLN A 112 -9.53 -3.75 5.49
C GLN A 112 -8.15 -4.21 5.99
N TYR A 113 -7.08 -3.57 5.55
CA TYR A 113 -5.72 -3.85 5.98
C TYR A 113 -4.95 -2.55 6.19
N ILE A 114 -4.05 -2.56 7.15
CA ILE A 114 -3.17 -1.41 7.41
C ILE A 114 -1.71 -1.84 7.45
N PHE A 115 -0.86 -1.02 6.84
CA PHE A 115 0.59 -1.16 6.85
C PHE A 115 1.18 -0.13 7.81
N VAL A 116 2.06 -0.56 8.70
CA VAL A 116 2.71 0.30 9.70
C VAL A 116 4.21 0.15 9.68
N SER A 117 4.98 1.22 9.97
CA SER A 117 6.43 1.16 9.82
C SER A 117 7.13 0.38 10.93
N ASN A 118 6.73 0.54 12.20
CA ASN A 118 7.49 0.09 13.35
C ASN A 118 6.59 -0.42 14.49
N LEU A 119 7.24 -0.90 15.57
CA LEU A 119 6.55 -1.45 16.74
C LEU A 119 5.60 -0.44 17.41
N GLU A 120 6.01 0.82 17.55
CA GLU A 120 5.18 1.87 18.17
C GLU A 120 3.85 2.02 17.42
N LEU A 121 3.90 2.13 16.10
CA LEU A 121 2.71 2.27 15.26
C LEU A 121 1.90 0.97 15.20
N TYR A 122 2.56 -0.17 15.23
CA TYR A 122 1.89 -1.47 15.31
C TYR A 122 1.04 -1.57 16.59
N GLU A 123 1.59 -1.27 17.76
CA GLU A 123 0.87 -1.31 19.01
C GLU A 123 -0.24 -0.24 19.07
N LYS A 124 0.00 0.95 18.51
CA LYS A 124 -1.02 2.00 18.38
C LYS A 124 -2.25 1.51 17.60
N VAL A 125 -2.04 0.93 16.42
CA VAL A 125 -3.15 0.40 15.59
C VAL A 125 -3.80 -0.81 16.27
N LYS A 126 -3.01 -1.71 16.83
CA LYS A 126 -3.48 -2.91 17.54
C LYS A 126 -4.40 -2.55 18.70
N SER A 127 -4.13 -1.45 19.41
CA SER A 127 -4.95 -0.99 20.53
C SER A 127 -6.38 -0.60 20.16
N VAL A 128 -6.62 -0.24 18.90
CA VAL A 128 -7.93 0.16 18.39
C VAL A 128 -8.56 -0.86 17.43
N ALA A 129 -7.77 -1.83 16.94
CA ALA A 129 -8.21 -2.77 15.90
C ALA A 129 -9.50 -3.54 16.25
N SER A 130 -9.71 -3.89 17.53
CA SER A 130 -10.93 -4.57 17.97
C SER A 130 -12.21 -3.75 17.84
N LYS A 131 -12.08 -2.43 17.68
CA LYS A 131 -13.19 -1.48 17.48
C LYS A 131 -13.40 -1.12 16.00
N VAL A 132 -12.62 -1.73 15.10
CA VAL A 132 -12.71 -1.52 13.65
C VAL A 132 -13.10 -2.84 12.98
N PRO A 133 -14.42 -3.12 12.81
CA PRO A 133 -14.89 -4.41 12.30
C PRO A 133 -14.40 -4.75 10.88
N SER A 134 -14.03 -3.74 10.08
CA SER A 134 -13.53 -3.92 8.72
C SER A 134 -12.09 -4.42 8.67
N ILE A 135 -11.28 -4.22 9.73
CA ILE A 135 -9.86 -4.60 9.76
C ILE A 135 -9.72 -6.12 9.79
N LYS A 136 -9.02 -6.67 8.79
CA LYS A 136 -8.69 -8.08 8.64
C LYS A 136 -7.25 -8.40 9.04
N GLY A 137 -6.36 -7.40 9.04
CA GLY A 137 -4.97 -7.59 9.41
C GLY A 137 -4.13 -6.33 9.40
N ILE A 138 -2.98 -6.42 10.10
CA ILE A 138 -1.96 -5.38 10.21
C ILE A 138 -0.66 -5.96 9.67
N PHE A 139 -0.04 -5.28 8.70
CA PHE A 139 1.29 -5.60 8.17
C PHE A 139 2.32 -4.61 8.69
N THR A 140 3.53 -5.09 8.95
CA THR A 140 4.63 -4.26 9.43
C THR A 140 5.74 -4.17 8.39
N PHE A 141 6.38 -2.99 8.27
CA PHE A 141 7.56 -2.84 7.43
C PHE A 141 8.83 -3.29 8.15
N ASP A 142 8.94 -3.01 9.45
CA ASP A 142 10.03 -3.55 10.25
C ASP A 142 9.69 -4.98 10.69
N ASN A 143 10.73 -5.81 10.88
CA ASN A 143 10.54 -7.13 11.43
C ASN A 143 10.18 -7.02 12.92
N ILE A 144 8.95 -7.40 13.27
CA ILE A 144 8.41 -7.37 14.63
C ILE A 144 7.96 -8.78 15.00
N GLU A 145 8.43 -9.29 16.14
CA GLU A 145 8.05 -10.60 16.62
C GLU A 145 6.53 -10.69 16.84
N GLY A 146 5.91 -11.73 16.31
CA GLY A 146 4.46 -11.95 16.41
C GLY A 146 3.60 -11.08 15.47
N ALA A 147 4.18 -10.22 14.64
CA ALA A 147 3.48 -9.47 13.61
C ALA A 147 3.74 -10.04 12.21
N THR A 148 2.79 -9.84 11.30
CA THR A 148 2.94 -10.25 9.90
C THR A 148 3.76 -9.21 9.14
N HIS A 149 4.89 -9.64 8.59
CA HIS A 149 5.73 -8.76 7.80
C HIS A 149 5.17 -8.56 6.39
N TRP A 150 5.23 -7.35 5.84
CA TRP A 150 4.66 -7.01 4.54
C TRP A 150 5.23 -7.85 3.38
N SER A 151 6.49 -8.27 3.46
CA SER A 151 7.12 -9.09 2.41
C SER A 151 6.50 -10.48 2.27
N ASP A 152 5.75 -10.96 3.27
CA ASP A 152 5.03 -12.22 3.19
C ASP A 152 3.94 -12.18 2.10
N LEU A 153 3.44 -10.97 1.79
CA LEU A 153 2.55 -10.77 0.65
C LEU A 153 3.27 -11.00 -0.69
N ASN A 154 4.52 -10.58 -0.80
CA ASN A 154 5.31 -10.81 -2.02
C ASN A 154 5.53 -12.31 -2.28
N ALA A 155 5.63 -13.11 -1.22
CA ALA A 155 5.77 -14.56 -1.33
C ALA A 155 4.50 -15.26 -1.84
N LYS A 156 3.33 -14.59 -1.77
CA LYS A 156 2.07 -15.10 -2.30
C LYS A 156 1.90 -14.85 -3.80
N ALA A 157 2.78 -14.08 -4.43
CA ALA A 157 2.72 -13.77 -5.85
C ALA A 157 3.01 -15.01 -6.69
N THR A 158 1.98 -15.53 -7.34
CA THR A 158 2.09 -16.61 -8.35
C THR A 158 2.12 -16.01 -9.76
N PRO A 159 2.60 -16.74 -10.78
CA PRO A 159 2.50 -16.29 -12.17
C PRO A 159 1.08 -15.91 -12.57
N ALA A 160 0.07 -16.68 -12.17
CA ALA A 160 -1.34 -16.41 -12.45
C ALA A 160 -1.82 -15.08 -11.84
N LEU A 161 -1.45 -14.79 -10.58
CA LEU A 161 -1.79 -13.52 -9.94
C LEU A 161 -1.05 -12.33 -10.58
N LEU A 162 0.18 -12.50 -11.02
CA LEU A 162 0.91 -11.45 -11.75
C LEU A 162 0.26 -11.15 -13.10
N ASP A 163 -0.20 -12.17 -13.82
CA ASP A 163 -0.95 -12.00 -15.06
C ASP A 163 -2.31 -11.30 -14.78
N GLU A 164 -2.97 -11.65 -13.70
CA GLU A 164 -4.22 -10.98 -13.26
C GLU A 164 -3.97 -9.49 -12.96
N VAL A 165 -2.92 -9.13 -12.22
CA VAL A 165 -2.51 -7.74 -12.01
C VAL A 165 -2.34 -7.02 -13.35
N ALA A 166 -1.65 -7.64 -14.32
CA ALA A 166 -1.42 -7.04 -15.63
C ALA A 166 -2.73 -6.81 -16.42
N GLN A 167 -3.75 -7.65 -16.25
CA GLN A 167 -5.07 -7.45 -16.86
C GLN A 167 -5.86 -6.36 -16.13
N ILE A 168 -5.91 -6.40 -14.80
CA ILE A 168 -6.60 -5.38 -13.98
C ILE A 168 -6.06 -3.98 -14.28
N LYS A 169 -4.74 -3.81 -14.35
CA LYS A 169 -4.10 -2.53 -14.73
C LYS A 169 -4.68 -1.93 -16.00
N LYS A 170 -5.05 -2.74 -16.99
CA LYS A 170 -5.61 -2.26 -18.27
C LYS A 170 -7.05 -1.77 -18.13
N SER A 171 -7.82 -2.32 -17.19
CA SER A 171 -9.25 -2.03 -17.00
C SER A 171 -9.52 -0.85 -16.05
N ILE A 172 -8.56 -0.46 -15.20
CA ILE A 172 -8.76 0.62 -14.24
C ILE A 172 -9.03 1.95 -14.98
N PRO A 173 -10.18 2.60 -14.73
CA PRO A 173 -10.52 3.86 -15.36
C PRO A 173 -9.61 5.00 -14.88
N VAL A 174 -9.44 6.03 -15.69
CA VAL A 174 -8.65 7.22 -15.33
C VAL A 174 -9.26 8.05 -14.19
N THR A 175 -10.54 7.84 -13.93
CA THR A 175 -11.32 8.48 -12.87
C THR A 175 -11.28 7.72 -11.56
N GLN A 176 -10.59 6.54 -11.51
CA GLN A 176 -10.45 5.77 -10.28
C GLN A 176 -9.80 6.61 -9.19
N LEU A 177 -10.42 6.63 -8.01
CA LEU A 177 -9.89 7.31 -6.85
C LEU A 177 -8.61 6.61 -6.38
N ALA A 178 -7.52 7.39 -6.27
CA ALA A 178 -6.21 6.85 -5.88
C ALA A 178 -6.03 6.82 -4.35
N THR A 179 -6.51 7.86 -3.67
CA THR A 179 -6.28 8.04 -2.23
C THR A 179 -7.37 8.86 -1.57
N ILE A 180 -7.58 8.62 -0.27
CA ILE A 180 -8.42 9.44 0.62
C ILE A 180 -7.53 9.99 1.71
N ILE A 181 -7.42 11.31 1.83
CA ILE A 181 -6.59 11.97 2.83
C ILE A 181 -7.49 12.69 3.83
N TYR A 182 -7.37 12.31 5.10
CA TYR A 182 -8.05 12.96 6.21
C TYR A 182 -7.19 14.13 6.70
N THR A 183 -7.81 15.30 6.82
CA THR A 183 -7.18 16.51 7.36
C THR A 183 -7.90 16.95 8.62
N SER A 184 -7.19 17.57 9.56
CA SER A 184 -7.85 18.31 10.66
C SER A 184 -8.71 19.38 10.02
N GLY A 185 -10.01 19.42 10.37
CA GLY A 185 -10.95 20.42 9.85
C GLY A 185 -10.45 21.86 10.08
N THR A 186 -10.79 22.73 9.16
CA THR A 186 -10.62 24.18 9.27
C THR A 186 -11.81 24.82 9.96
#